data_630b66e1338bd1e304270275d08f3b8a
#
_entry.id   630b66e1338bd1e304270275d08f3b8a
#
_cell.length_a   1.000
_cell.length_b   1.000
_cell.length_c   1.000
_cell.angle_alpha   90.00
_cell.angle_beta   90.00
_cell.angle_gamma   90.00
#
_symmetry.space_group_name_H-M   'P 1'
#
loop_
_entity.id
_entity.type
_entity.pdbx_description
1 polymer ?
#
loop_
_entity_poly.entity_id
_entity_poly.type
_entity_poly.pdbx_seq_one_letter_code
_entity_poly.pdbx_strand_id
1 'polypeptide(L)'
;RNQGIKKIYDVSFGADICTWAHLRYLKKHSSEKLISQPCAAVVNYVLRHRPELISHLSPIHSPMLCLAVYMRKVLNFKGRIAALSPCIAKIDEFRETGLVDYNVTMDHLKKYFDRENVNLPEIKIYSEFEFDDCQGLEGAIYPKPGGLMNNLLYHEPYMNVITSEGTEKL
;
A
#
# COMPACT_ATOMS: atom_id res chain seq x y z
N ARG A 1 5.04 18.04 -10.44
CA ARG A 1 5.27 17.83 -11.89
C ARG A 1 6.47 18.64 -12.40
N ASN A 2 6.72 19.83 -11.89
CA ASN A 2 7.86 20.67 -12.29
C ASN A 2 9.24 20.03 -12.07
N GLN A 3 9.32 18.94 -11.31
CA GLN A 3 10.54 18.16 -11.03
C GLN A 3 10.64 16.90 -11.93
N GLY A 4 9.99 16.88 -13.09
CA GLY A 4 10.06 15.77 -14.05
C GLY A 4 9.12 14.61 -13.77
N ILE A 5 8.26 14.70 -12.76
CA ILE A 5 7.22 13.69 -12.48
C ILE A 5 6.12 13.83 -13.53
N LYS A 6 5.96 12.81 -14.36
CA LYS A 6 5.00 12.81 -15.45
C LYS A 6 3.58 12.50 -15.01
N LYS A 7 3.43 11.56 -14.07
CA LYS A 7 2.13 11.08 -13.61
C LYS A 7 2.14 10.82 -12.11
N ILE A 8 1.01 11.04 -11.47
CA ILE A 8 0.78 10.83 -10.04
C ILE A 8 -0.48 10.00 -9.86
N TYR A 9 -0.34 8.88 -9.17
CA TYR A 9 -1.42 7.93 -8.90
C TYR A 9 -1.73 7.88 -7.41
N ASP A 10 -3.01 7.71 -7.08
CA ASP A 10 -3.46 7.57 -5.69
C ASP A 10 -3.39 6.10 -5.26
N VAL A 11 -2.67 5.83 -4.17
CA VAL A 11 -2.54 4.47 -3.60
C VAL A 11 -3.86 3.98 -3.01
N SER A 12 -4.81 4.85 -2.71
CA SER A 12 -6.13 4.45 -2.23
C SER A 12 -6.86 3.51 -3.22
N PHE A 13 -6.68 3.72 -4.52
CA PHE A 13 -7.18 2.78 -5.53
C PHE A 13 -6.49 1.41 -5.45
N GLY A 14 -5.19 1.39 -5.17
CA GLY A 14 -4.46 0.14 -4.90
C GLY A 14 -4.96 -0.57 -3.64
N ALA A 15 -5.45 0.18 -2.65
CA ALA A 15 -6.06 -0.38 -1.45
C ALA A 15 -7.42 -1.01 -1.72
N ASP A 16 -8.24 -0.43 -2.61
CA ASP A 16 -9.47 -1.08 -3.07
C ASP A 16 -9.18 -2.40 -3.78
N ILE A 17 -8.20 -2.40 -4.69
CA ILE A 17 -7.74 -3.64 -5.36
C ILE A 17 -7.29 -4.69 -4.33
N CYS A 18 -6.52 -4.27 -3.32
CA CYS A 18 -6.03 -5.13 -2.25
C CYS A 18 -7.20 -5.73 -1.44
N THR A 19 -8.19 -4.92 -1.08
CA THR A 19 -9.41 -5.36 -0.37
C THR A 19 -10.17 -6.41 -1.19
N TRP A 20 -10.44 -6.13 -2.47
CA TRP A 20 -11.11 -7.09 -3.36
C TRP A 20 -10.32 -8.37 -3.57
N ALA A 21 -9.00 -8.29 -3.62
CA ALA A 21 -8.16 -9.48 -3.71
C ALA A 21 -8.27 -10.35 -2.46
N HIS A 22 -8.28 -9.76 -1.25
CA HIS A 22 -8.51 -10.47 0.01
C HIS A 22 -9.89 -11.13 0.04
N LEU A 23 -10.96 -10.40 -0.27
CA LEU A 23 -12.31 -10.95 -0.31
C LEU A 23 -12.42 -12.14 -1.27
N ARG A 24 -11.86 -12.01 -2.46
CA ARG A 24 -11.87 -13.07 -3.46
C ARG A 24 -11.06 -14.30 -3.03
N TYR A 25 -9.91 -14.07 -2.39
CA TYR A 25 -9.08 -15.15 -1.87
C TYR A 25 -9.81 -15.90 -0.74
N LEU A 26 -10.30 -15.19 0.26
CA LEU A 26 -11.01 -15.78 1.41
C LEU A 26 -12.28 -16.52 1.01
N LYS A 27 -12.98 -16.04 -0.01
CA LYS A 27 -14.15 -16.77 -0.55
C LYS A 27 -13.78 -18.13 -1.13
N LYS A 28 -12.57 -18.28 -1.69
CA LYS A 28 -12.07 -19.55 -2.23
C LYS A 28 -11.43 -20.44 -1.18
N HIS A 29 -10.95 -19.86 -0.09
CA HIS A 29 -10.16 -20.49 0.97
C HIS A 29 -10.78 -20.22 2.34
N SER A 30 -12.08 -20.48 2.48
CA SER A 30 -12.91 -20.07 3.64
C SER A 30 -12.48 -20.66 4.98
N SER A 31 -11.69 -21.73 4.99
CA SER A 31 -11.17 -22.37 6.21
C SER A 31 -9.80 -21.85 6.64
N GLU A 32 -9.14 -21.03 5.84
CA GLU A 32 -7.81 -20.54 6.13
C GLU A 32 -7.83 -19.33 7.06
N LYS A 33 -6.90 -19.34 8.04
CA LYS A 33 -6.61 -18.17 8.85
C LYS A 33 -5.45 -17.42 8.21
N LEU A 34 -5.66 -16.14 7.88
CA LEU A 34 -4.66 -15.34 7.20
C LEU A 34 -4.17 -14.19 8.07
N ILE A 35 -2.88 -13.95 8.02
CA ILE A 35 -2.24 -12.73 8.49
C ILE A 35 -2.10 -11.82 7.27
N SER A 36 -2.88 -10.74 7.23
CA SER A 36 -2.74 -9.75 6.17
C SER A 36 -1.36 -9.08 6.21
N GLN A 37 -0.76 -8.85 5.06
CA GLN A 37 0.59 -8.29 4.94
C GLN A 37 0.67 -6.89 4.28
N PRO A 38 -0.14 -5.91 4.69
CA PRO A 38 0.02 -4.54 4.19
C PRO A 38 1.27 -3.87 4.75
N CYS A 39 1.79 -4.38 5.86
CA CYS A 39 2.97 -3.88 6.55
C CYS A 39 4.18 -4.79 6.30
N ALA A 40 5.12 -4.32 5.47
CA ALA A 40 6.35 -5.06 5.18
C ALA A 40 7.20 -5.34 6.44
N ALA A 41 7.11 -4.49 7.48
CA ALA A 41 7.81 -4.73 8.73
C ALA A 41 7.26 -5.96 9.48
N VAL A 42 5.93 -6.17 9.46
CA VAL A 42 5.30 -7.38 10.04
C VAL A 42 5.72 -8.62 9.26
N VAL A 43 5.73 -8.56 7.93
CA VAL A 43 6.23 -9.66 7.08
C VAL A 43 7.67 -10.01 7.43
N ASN A 44 8.55 -9.02 7.48
CA ASN A 44 9.95 -9.22 7.83
C ASN A 44 10.13 -9.78 9.25
N TYR A 45 9.30 -9.37 10.19
CA TYR A 45 9.29 -9.93 11.55
C TYR A 45 8.90 -11.40 11.54
N VAL A 46 7.81 -11.75 10.87
CA VAL A 46 7.37 -13.16 10.77
C VAL A 46 8.45 -14.01 10.11
N LEU A 47 9.01 -13.58 8.98
CA LEU A 47 10.05 -14.32 8.27
C LEU A 47 11.30 -14.59 9.13
N ARG A 48 11.66 -13.66 10.01
CA ARG A 48 12.90 -13.76 10.81
C ARG A 48 12.70 -14.39 12.18
N HIS A 49 11.55 -14.21 12.80
CA HIS A 49 11.34 -14.53 14.20
C HIS A 49 10.18 -15.49 14.48
N ARG A 50 9.28 -15.69 13.52
CA ARG A 50 8.09 -16.53 13.68
C ARG A 50 7.85 -17.40 12.43
N PRO A 51 8.82 -18.28 12.07
CA PRO A 51 8.74 -19.07 10.85
C PRO A 51 7.51 -19.98 10.78
N GLU A 52 6.95 -20.37 11.93
CA GLU A 52 5.72 -21.14 12.03
C GLU A 52 4.48 -20.39 11.50
N LEU A 53 4.54 -19.08 11.39
CA LEU A 53 3.45 -18.23 10.88
C LEU A 53 3.56 -17.93 9.37
N ILE A 54 4.64 -18.34 8.71
CA ILE A 54 4.85 -18.03 7.29
C ILE A 54 3.71 -18.57 6.43
N SER A 55 3.22 -19.78 6.73
CA SER A 55 2.11 -20.38 5.98
C SER A 55 0.78 -19.65 6.15
N HIS A 56 0.67 -18.76 7.14
CA HIS A 56 -0.51 -17.94 7.38
C HIS A 56 -0.40 -16.56 6.76
N LEU A 57 0.76 -16.16 6.23
CA LEU A 57 0.87 -14.86 5.55
C LEU A 57 -0.01 -14.85 4.31
N SER A 58 -0.82 -13.81 4.19
CA SER A 58 -1.66 -13.62 3.00
C SER A 58 -0.82 -13.53 1.74
N PRO A 59 -1.20 -14.20 0.65
CA PRO A 59 -0.49 -14.07 -0.63
C PRO A 59 -0.82 -12.76 -1.35
N ILE A 60 -1.67 -11.92 -0.76
CA ILE A 60 -2.10 -10.66 -1.37
C ILE A 60 -1.06 -9.58 -1.11
N HIS A 61 -0.65 -8.91 -2.15
CA HIS A 61 0.29 -7.79 -2.10
C HIS A 61 -0.25 -6.59 -1.30
N SER A 62 0.66 -5.74 -0.83
CA SER A 62 0.30 -4.45 -0.23
C SER A 62 -0.42 -3.54 -1.24
N PRO A 63 -1.19 -2.53 -0.77
CA PRO A 63 -1.84 -1.56 -1.65
C PRO A 63 -0.92 -0.92 -2.69
N MET A 64 0.31 -0.57 -2.32
CA MET A 64 1.29 0.01 -3.24
C MET A 64 1.66 -0.97 -4.35
N LEU A 65 1.88 -2.25 -4.01
CA LEU A 65 2.16 -3.27 -5.01
C LEU A 65 0.92 -3.62 -5.84
N CYS A 66 -0.27 -3.65 -5.25
CA CYS A 66 -1.51 -3.84 -6.00
C CYS A 66 -1.68 -2.76 -7.07
N LEU A 67 -1.43 -1.49 -6.72
CA LEU A 67 -1.43 -0.40 -7.69
C LEU A 67 -0.32 -0.57 -8.75
N ALA A 68 0.89 -0.95 -8.35
CA ALA A 68 1.99 -1.17 -9.29
C ALA A 68 1.68 -2.31 -10.27
N VAL A 69 1.05 -3.40 -9.81
CA VAL A 69 0.56 -4.49 -10.67
C VAL A 69 -0.46 -3.96 -11.68
N TYR A 70 -1.44 -3.16 -11.21
CA TYR A 70 -2.42 -2.52 -12.07
C TYR A 70 -1.74 -1.65 -13.14
N MET A 71 -0.82 -0.77 -12.73
CA MET A 71 -0.07 0.07 -13.66
C MET A 71 0.71 -0.75 -14.70
N ARG A 72 1.39 -1.82 -14.29
CA ARG A 72 2.19 -2.67 -15.18
C ARG A 72 1.34 -3.54 -16.09
N LYS A 73 0.27 -4.15 -15.57
CA LYS A 73 -0.51 -5.18 -16.28
C LYS A 73 -1.72 -4.62 -17.01
N VAL A 74 -2.41 -3.64 -16.44
CA VAL A 74 -3.64 -3.08 -17.04
C VAL A 74 -3.31 -1.85 -17.88
N LEU A 75 -2.55 -0.89 -17.31
CA LEU A 75 -2.18 0.33 -18.03
C LEU A 75 -0.96 0.13 -18.95
N ASN A 76 -0.33 -1.04 -18.93
CA ASN A 76 0.89 -1.35 -19.70
C ASN A 76 2.01 -0.30 -19.49
N PHE A 77 2.08 0.29 -18.30
CA PHE A 77 3.03 1.34 -17.98
C PHE A 77 4.47 0.78 -17.94
N LYS A 78 5.36 1.36 -18.75
CA LYS A 78 6.77 0.91 -18.86
C LYS A 78 7.77 1.86 -18.18
N GLY A 79 7.31 3.01 -17.71
CA GLY A 79 8.15 3.98 -17.02
C GLY A 79 8.59 3.53 -15.64
N ARG A 80 9.46 4.31 -15.00
CA ARG A 80 9.87 4.08 -13.61
C ARG A 80 8.76 4.48 -12.65
N ILE A 81 8.59 3.70 -11.60
CA ILE A 81 7.62 3.92 -10.53
C ILE A 81 8.38 4.26 -9.24
N ALA A 82 8.08 5.43 -8.68
CA ALA A 82 8.53 5.82 -7.36
C ALA A 82 7.31 5.81 -6.42
N ALA A 83 7.38 5.02 -5.35
CA ALA A 83 6.34 5.00 -4.33
C ALA A 83 6.71 5.96 -3.20
N LEU A 84 5.86 6.93 -2.92
CA LEU A 84 5.96 7.78 -1.75
C LEU A 84 5.34 7.05 -0.56
N SER A 85 6.15 6.68 0.43
CA SER A 85 5.73 5.85 1.54
C SER A 85 6.18 6.41 2.89
N PRO A 86 5.49 6.10 3.99
CA PRO A 86 5.91 6.53 5.32
C PRO A 86 7.09 5.70 5.89
N CYS A 87 7.45 4.57 5.25
CA CYS A 87 8.32 3.56 5.85
C CYS A 87 9.37 3.02 4.89
N ILE A 88 10.61 2.87 5.39
CA ILE A 88 11.70 2.28 4.60
C ILE A 88 11.55 0.76 4.39
N ALA A 89 10.82 0.06 5.25
CA ALA A 89 10.63 -1.40 5.14
C ALA A 89 9.97 -1.83 3.82
N LYS A 90 9.28 -0.92 3.13
CA LYS A 90 8.73 -1.15 1.80
C LYS A 90 9.77 -1.49 0.73
N ILE A 91 11.03 -1.16 0.98
CA ILE A 91 12.10 -1.43 0.00
C ILE A 91 12.28 -2.93 -0.27
N ASP A 92 12.05 -3.78 0.75
CA ASP A 92 12.24 -5.22 0.61
C ASP A 92 11.19 -5.82 -0.33
N GLU A 93 9.91 -5.50 -0.14
CA GLU A 93 8.85 -5.97 -1.04
C GLU A 93 8.98 -5.42 -2.47
N PHE A 94 9.52 -4.21 -2.63
CA PHE A 94 9.75 -3.62 -3.94
C PHE A 94 10.92 -4.29 -4.67
N ARG A 95 12.00 -4.62 -3.95
CA ARG A 95 13.14 -5.36 -4.50
C ARG A 95 12.77 -6.78 -4.90
N GLU A 96 12.01 -7.46 -4.05
CA GLU A 96 11.58 -8.84 -4.27
C GLU A 96 10.69 -8.96 -5.52
N THR A 97 9.79 -8.01 -5.72
CA THR A 97 8.85 -8.05 -6.85
C THR A 97 9.36 -7.38 -8.11
N GLY A 98 10.28 -6.42 -8.00
CA GLY A 98 10.76 -5.62 -9.12
C GLY A 98 9.69 -4.73 -9.78
N LEU A 99 8.53 -4.54 -9.14
CA LEU A 99 7.41 -3.79 -9.71
C LEU A 99 7.54 -2.28 -9.50
N VAL A 100 8.20 -1.88 -8.42
CA VAL A 100 8.43 -0.48 -8.02
C VAL A 100 9.92 -0.23 -7.99
N ASP A 101 10.37 0.84 -8.64
CA ASP A 101 11.80 1.12 -8.81
C ASP A 101 12.39 1.86 -7.60
N TYR A 102 11.61 2.72 -6.94
CA TYR A 102 12.10 3.55 -5.84
C TYR A 102 11.11 3.60 -4.68
N ASN A 103 11.64 3.45 -3.46
CA ASN A 103 10.94 3.78 -2.23
C ASN A 103 11.38 5.17 -1.75
N VAL A 104 10.49 6.15 -1.78
CA VAL A 104 10.75 7.52 -1.34
C VAL A 104 9.99 7.75 -0.04
N THR A 105 10.70 8.00 1.05
CA THR A 105 10.03 8.37 2.30
C THR A 105 9.69 9.86 2.33
N MET A 106 8.73 10.25 3.17
CA MET A 106 8.38 11.66 3.37
C MET A 106 9.60 12.49 3.80
N ASP A 107 10.46 11.92 4.66
CA ASP A 107 11.69 12.59 5.11
C ASP A 107 12.69 12.78 3.95
N HIS A 108 12.87 11.77 3.09
CA HIS A 108 13.70 11.90 1.90
C HIS A 108 13.17 12.95 0.93
N LEU A 109 11.85 12.99 0.74
CA LEU A 109 11.23 13.98 -0.12
C LEU A 109 11.43 15.40 0.42
N LYS A 110 11.25 15.60 1.73
CA LYS A 110 11.50 16.88 2.39
C LYS A 110 12.96 17.32 2.21
N LYS A 111 13.92 16.44 2.52
CA LYS A 111 15.35 16.72 2.32
C LYS A 111 15.70 17.06 0.88
N TYR A 112 15.03 16.41 -0.08
CA TYR A 112 15.20 16.74 -1.50
C TYR A 112 14.71 18.16 -1.79
N PHE A 113 13.54 18.55 -1.32
CA PHE A 113 13.01 19.89 -1.53
C PHE A 113 13.90 20.97 -0.91
N ASP A 114 14.38 20.74 0.31
CA ASP A 114 15.29 21.66 0.99
C ASP A 114 16.61 21.83 0.21
N ARG A 115 17.21 20.72 -0.26
CA ARG A 115 18.46 20.73 -1.01
C ARG A 115 18.33 21.44 -2.37
N GLU A 116 17.25 21.18 -3.09
CA GLU A 116 17.02 21.74 -4.43
C GLU A 116 16.33 23.10 -4.39
N ASN A 117 16.14 23.68 -3.19
CA ASN A 117 15.41 24.93 -2.99
C ASN A 117 14.05 24.96 -3.70
N VAL A 118 13.32 23.83 -3.65
CA VAL A 118 12.00 23.74 -4.27
C VAL A 118 11.00 24.55 -3.47
N ASN A 119 10.55 25.65 -4.06
CA ASN A 119 9.53 26.49 -3.46
C ASN A 119 8.17 25.79 -3.60
N LEU A 120 7.62 25.31 -2.48
CA LEU A 120 6.29 24.70 -2.47
C LEU A 120 5.24 25.82 -2.45
N PRO A 121 4.31 25.85 -3.39
CA PRO A 121 3.23 26.83 -3.34
C PRO A 121 2.38 26.60 -2.10
N GLU A 122 1.88 27.67 -1.53
CA GLU A 122 0.88 27.57 -0.47
C GLU A 122 -0.38 26.91 -1.03
N ILE A 123 -0.72 25.72 -0.52
CA ILE A 123 -1.90 24.99 -0.99
C ILE A 123 -3.12 25.65 -0.36
N LYS A 124 -3.82 26.47 -1.14
CA LYS A 124 -4.98 27.20 -0.65
C LYS A 124 -6.21 26.33 -0.44
N ILE A 125 -6.43 25.28 -1.20
CA ILE A 125 -7.54 24.32 -1.00
C ILE A 125 -7.26 23.01 -1.76
N TYR A 126 -7.77 21.89 -1.25
CA TYR A 126 -7.65 20.52 -1.80
C TYR A 126 -8.29 20.31 -3.19
N SER A 127 -8.98 21.28 -3.75
CA SER A 127 -9.82 21.14 -4.94
C SER A 127 -9.11 21.23 -6.29
N GLU A 128 -7.81 21.54 -6.31
CA GLU A 128 -7.08 21.76 -7.57
C GLU A 128 -6.11 20.64 -7.94
N PHE A 129 -6.08 19.56 -7.15
CA PHE A 129 -5.16 18.48 -7.38
C PHE A 129 -5.89 17.26 -7.98
N GLU A 130 -5.56 16.94 -9.23
CA GLU A 130 -6.06 15.75 -9.90
C GLU A 130 -4.96 14.70 -10.01
N PHE A 131 -5.32 13.46 -9.67
CA PHE A 131 -4.52 12.28 -9.98
C PHE A 131 -4.70 11.92 -11.45
N ASP A 132 -3.72 11.20 -12.01
CA ASP A 132 -3.72 10.83 -13.42
C ASP A 132 -4.54 9.55 -13.72
N ASP A 133 -5.23 9.00 -12.73
CA ASP A 133 -6.11 7.84 -12.84
C ASP A 133 -7.10 7.78 -11.66
N CYS A 134 -7.83 6.68 -11.55
CA CYS A 134 -8.84 6.48 -10.52
C CYS A 134 -8.27 6.69 -9.10
N GLN A 135 -9.09 7.29 -8.27
CA GLN A 135 -8.91 7.33 -6.83
C GLN A 135 -9.72 6.20 -6.19
N GLY A 136 -9.26 5.70 -5.05
CA GLY A 136 -10.01 4.73 -4.28
C GLY A 136 -11.19 5.37 -3.56
N LEU A 137 -12.17 4.56 -3.27
CA LEU A 137 -13.34 4.91 -2.46
C LEU A 137 -13.07 4.54 -0.99
N GLU A 138 -13.37 3.31 -0.61
CA GLU A 138 -13.12 2.79 0.74
C GLU A 138 -11.63 2.65 1.04
N GLY A 139 -10.80 2.44 0.02
CA GLY A 139 -9.34 2.40 0.14
C GLY A 139 -8.71 3.64 0.74
N ALA A 140 -9.40 4.78 0.70
CA ALA A 140 -8.92 6.01 1.33
C ALA A 140 -8.77 5.90 2.87
N ILE A 141 -9.53 5.02 3.53
CA ILE A 141 -9.42 4.77 4.98
C ILE A 141 -8.42 3.68 5.33
N TYR A 142 -7.90 2.95 4.35
CA TYR A 142 -6.99 1.82 4.55
C TYR A 142 -5.77 2.13 5.43
N PRO A 143 -5.13 3.32 5.35
CA PRO A 143 -3.97 3.65 6.18
C PRO A 143 -4.28 3.87 7.66
N LYS A 144 -5.56 4.01 8.03
CA LYS A 144 -5.96 4.16 9.42
C LYS A 144 -5.86 2.82 10.16
N PRO A 145 -5.65 2.83 11.49
CA PRO A 145 -5.80 1.65 12.33
C PRO A 145 -7.13 0.94 12.05
N GLY A 146 -7.08 -0.38 11.78
CA GLY A 146 -8.27 -1.15 11.40
C GLY A 146 -8.83 -0.85 10.00
N GLY A 147 -8.16 -0.05 9.17
CA GLY A 147 -8.67 0.37 7.87
C GLY A 147 -8.98 -0.81 6.92
N LEU A 148 -8.10 -1.79 6.81
CA LEU A 148 -8.40 -3.01 6.05
C LEU A 148 -9.58 -3.77 6.61
N MET A 149 -9.67 -3.92 7.94
CA MET A 149 -10.82 -4.56 8.59
C MET A 149 -12.12 -3.85 8.21
N ASN A 150 -12.15 -2.52 8.32
CA ASN A 150 -13.33 -1.75 7.97
C ASN A 150 -13.74 -1.95 6.50
N ASN A 151 -12.78 -1.97 5.59
CA ASN A 151 -13.04 -2.21 4.18
C ASN A 151 -13.58 -3.63 3.93
N LEU A 152 -13.02 -4.65 4.60
CA LEU A 152 -13.51 -6.02 4.48
C LEU A 152 -14.93 -6.15 5.04
N LEU A 153 -15.19 -5.60 6.23
CA LEU A 153 -16.48 -5.66 6.90
C LEU A 153 -17.57 -4.83 6.19
N TYR A 154 -17.19 -3.80 5.45
CA TYR A 154 -18.12 -3.05 4.61
C TYR A 154 -18.76 -3.96 3.54
N HIS A 155 -17.98 -4.86 2.95
CA HIS A 155 -18.44 -5.79 1.93
C HIS A 155 -18.97 -7.13 2.49
N GLU A 156 -18.38 -7.60 3.59
CA GLU A 156 -18.71 -8.87 4.25
C GLU A 156 -18.88 -8.65 5.77
N PRO A 157 -20.05 -8.12 6.21
CA PRO A 157 -20.26 -7.66 7.60
C PRO A 157 -20.08 -8.73 8.67
N TYR A 158 -20.21 -9.99 8.31
CA TYR A 158 -20.13 -11.13 9.25
C TYR A 158 -18.76 -11.83 9.23
N MET A 159 -17.79 -11.28 8.53
CA MET A 159 -16.43 -11.83 8.51
C MET A 159 -15.77 -11.69 9.88
N ASN A 160 -15.14 -12.77 10.35
CA ASN A 160 -14.37 -12.72 11.59
C ASN A 160 -12.98 -12.13 11.31
N VAL A 161 -12.77 -10.90 11.69
CA VAL A 161 -11.51 -10.17 11.51
C VAL A 161 -11.02 -9.65 12.85
N ILE A 162 -9.74 -9.87 13.13
CA ILE A 162 -9.06 -9.35 14.33
C ILE A 162 -7.99 -8.37 13.89
N THR A 163 -7.91 -7.23 14.55
CA THR A 163 -6.81 -6.27 14.35
C THR A 163 -5.84 -6.34 15.51
N SER A 164 -4.56 -6.20 15.22
CA SER A 164 -3.50 -6.08 16.22
C SER A 164 -2.59 -4.91 15.86
N GLU A 165 -2.22 -4.13 16.85
CA GLU A 165 -1.36 -2.96 16.69
C GLU A 165 -0.36 -2.89 17.84
N GLY A 166 0.86 -2.41 17.52
CA GLY A 166 1.94 -2.28 18.48
C GLY A 166 2.70 -3.58 18.74
N THR A 167 3.89 -3.44 19.31
CA THR A 167 4.81 -4.56 19.56
C THR A 167 4.37 -5.49 20.67
N GLU A 168 3.51 -5.03 21.58
CA GLU A 168 3.02 -5.80 22.73
C GLU A 168 1.91 -6.81 22.39
N LYS A 169 1.34 -6.71 21.17
CA LYS A 169 0.23 -7.55 20.70
C LYS A 169 0.61 -8.49 19.57
N LEU A 170 1.87 -8.49 19.19
CA LEU A 170 2.46 -9.42 18.23
C LEU A 170 3.16 -10.57 18.98
#